data_6866202f36312ba5798117e09715ded6
#
_entry.id   6866202f36312ba5798117e09715ded6
#
_cell.length_a   1.000
_cell.length_b   1.000
_cell.length_c   1.000
_cell.angle_alpha   90.00
_cell.angle_beta   90.00
_cell.angle_gamma   90.00
#
_symmetry.space_group_name_H-M   'P 1'
#
loop_
_entity.id
_entity.type
_entity.pdbx_description
1 polymer ?
#
loop_
_entity_poly.entity_id
_entity_poly.type
_entity_poly.pdbx_seq_one_letter_code
_entity_poly.pdbx_strand_id
1 'polypeptide(L)'
;MKNKKRKMDSSMQFWTLSKRFVSHQLPEIRKASPNTVKAYRDSINGFIDYLESEKHVRRETMAFEDFSRANITDFLDWMLNVKNYAEKTCNLRITAIHSLLEFAAHEDSENLMSIYLDACTVKGVKVSQNPIEYFDESQMKALLAAPNPGTRIGRRNQMMLILYYDTAARIAELLEMNVGQLHLDAETPYLTILGKGRKYRNIPLMDKTVRHLKRYIKDYHHDGNPDSPLFYARTYGEIHPLSHDTVEKMIKSYADQCSKTGTSMPEKTHCHMIRKTRAMDLYKNGMPLAHIQQLLGHENMSTTSGFYAFATLETLASSMLSANREESKEGRKWGNEDILKKIYTL
;
A
#
# COMPACT_ATOMS: atom_id res chain seq x y z
N MET A 1 7.38 8.28 52.00
CA MET A 1 7.73 9.40 51.08
C MET A 1 8.68 9.00 49.94
N LYS A 2 9.76 8.22 50.16
CA LYS A 2 10.71 7.80 49.11
C LYS A 2 10.05 7.05 47.92
N ASN A 3 9.15 6.09 48.18
CA ASN A 3 8.45 5.33 47.11
C ASN A 3 7.50 6.18 46.25
N LYS A 4 6.85 7.19 46.83
CA LYS A 4 5.96 8.08 46.08
C LYS A 4 6.74 9.01 45.16
N LYS A 5 7.92 9.50 45.60
CA LYS A 5 8.84 10.32 44.79
C LYS A 5 9.43 9.51 43.65
N ARG A 6 9.88 8.26 43.92
CA ARG A 6 10.46 7.37 42.90
C ARG A 6 9.43 7.00 41.83
N LYS A 7 8.17 6.71 42.16
CA LYS A 7 7.07 6.48 41.19
C LYS A 7 6.74 7.72 40.37
N MET A 8 6.82 8.91 40.96
CA MET A 8 6.57 10.16 40.22
C MET A 8 7.71 10.48 39.27
N ASP A 9 8.96 10.15 39.59
CA ASP A 9 10.10 10.30 38.72
C ASP A 9 10.03 9.33 37.54
N SER A 10 9.66 8.06 37.75
CA SER A 10 9.48 7.06 36.68
C SER A 10 8.33 7.41 35.73
N SER A 11 7.21 7.92 36.25
CA SER A 11 6.10 8.38 35.41
C SER A 11 6.48 9.59 34.57
N MET A 12 7.21 10.54 35.14
CA MET A 12 7.68 11.71 34.39
C MET A 12 8.64 11.30 33.28
N GLN A 13 9.55 10.33 33.52
CA GLN A 13 10.44 9.76 32.53
C GLN A 13 9.65 9.12 31.39
N PHE A 14 8.64 8.28 31.72
CA PHE A 14 7.80 7.63 30.71
C PHE A 14 7.13 8.63 29.78
N TRP A 15 6.45 9.65 30.31
CA TRP A 15 5.75 10.63 29.48
C TRP A 15 6.72 11.51 28.69
N THR A 16 7.87 11.86 29.25
CA THR A 16 8.89 12.65 28.56
C THR A 16 9.47 11.90 27.36
N LEU A 17 9.89 10.64 27.56
CA LEU A 17 10.44 9.82 26.48
C LEU A 17 9.39 9.44 25.45
N SER A 18 8.18 9.09 25.86
CA SER A 18 7.08 8.78 24.92
C SER A 18 6.73 9.98 24.04
N LYS A 19 6.64 11.17 24.62
CA LYS A 19 6.42 12.41 23.86
C LYS A 19 7.56 12.68 22.88
N ARG A 20 8.82 12.58 23.33
CA ARG A 20 10.00 12.79 22.50
C ARG A 20 10.09 11.76 21.37
N PHE A 21 9.72 10.52 21.61
CA PHE A 21 9.65 9.48 20.60
C PHE A 21 8.68 9.87 19.46
N VAL A 22 7.46 10.25 19.79
CA VAL A 22 6.43 10.57 18.81
C VAL A 22 6.67 11.91 18.11
N SER A 23 7.17 12.94 18.84
CA SER A 23 7.28 14.31 18.30
C SER A 23 8.65 14.62 17.69
N HIS A 24 9.70 13.85 17.99
CA HIS A 24 11.06 14.11 17.49
C HIS A 24 11.70 12.87 16.87
N GLN A 25 11.79 11.74 17.59
CA GLN A 25 12.47 10.55 17.08
C GLN A 25 11.87 10.01 15.80
N LEU A 26 10.54 9.86 15.75
CA LEU A 26 9.86 9.36 14.55
C LEU A 26 9.95 10.35 13.38
N PRO A 27 9.51 11.62 13.49
CA PRO A 27 9.50 12.54 12.34
C PRO A 27 10.89 13.04 11.94
N GLU A 28 11.74 13.43 12.89
CA GLU A 28 12.99 14.14 12.60
C GLU A 28 14.16 13.18 12.38
N ILE A 29 14.31 12.15 13.21
CA ILE A 29 15.45 11.22 13.14
C ILE A 29 15.14 10.07 12.16
N ARG A 30 14.00 9.36 12.36
CA ARG A 30 13.62 8.25 11.48
C ARG A 30 12.96 8.71 10.17
N LYS A 31 12.71 10.01 9.98
CA LYS A 31 12.05 10.60 8.81
C LYS A 31 10.73 9.87 8.46
N ALA A 32 10.01 9.45 9.49
CA ALA A 32 8.74 8.75 9.32
C ALA A 32 7.67 9.68 8.74
N SER A 33 6.82 9.14 7.86
CA SER A 33 5.71 9.92 7.30
C SER A 33 4.70 10.34 8.38
N PRO A 34 3.94 11.43 8.20
CA PRO A 34 2.89 11.85 9.14
C PRO A 34 1.90 10.72 9.46
N ASN A 35 1.55 9.90 8.48
CA ASN A 35 0.67 8.75 8.67
C ASN A 35 1.32 7.65 9.53
N THR A 36 2.62 7.43 9.38
CA THR A 36 3.37 6.49 10.22
C THR A 36 3.43 6.99 11.66
N VAL A 37 3.74 8.28 11.86
CA VAL A 37 3.75 8.91 13.20
C VAL A 37 2.38 8.80 13.86
N LYS A 38 1.30 9.09 13.11
CA LYS A 38 -0.06 8.91 13.59
C LYS A 38 -0.36 7.47 13.99
N ALA A 39 -0.04 6.49 13.15
CA ALA A 39 -0.29 5.08 13.41
C ALA A 39 0.45 4.58 14.67
N TYR A 40 1.68 5.03 14.88
CA TYR A 40 2.45 4.71 16.09
C TYR A 40 1.87 5.36 17.33
N ARG A 41 1.52 6.65 17.24
CA ARG A 41 0.84 7.38 18.34
C ARG A 41 -0.45 6.69 18.75
N ASP A 42 -1.31 6.36 17.78
CA ASP A 42 -2.59 5.71 18.02
C ASP A 42 -2.41 4.30 18.61
N SER A 43 -1.33 3.59 18.22
CA SER A 43 -1.00 2.28 18.76
C SER A 43 -0.54 2.35 20.22
N ILE A 44 0.34 3.30 20.55
CA ILE A 44 0.83 3.52 21.93
C ILE A 44 -0.31 4.00 22.82
N ASN A 45 -1.11 4.97 22.35
CA ASN A 45 -2.28 5.42 23.10
C ASN A 45 -3.28 4.28 23.34
N GLY A 46 -3.52 3.43 22.33
CA GLY A 46 -4.39 2.26 22.51
C GLY A 46 -3.90 1.28 23.57
N PHE A 47 -2.58 1.13 23.77
CA PHE A 47 -2.05 0.33 24.87
C PHE A 47 -2.19 1.05 26.23
N ILE A 48 -1.93 2.36 26.26
CA ILE A 48 -2.13 3.19 27.47
C ILE A 48 -3.59 3.13 27.93
N ASP A 49 -4.54 3.28 26.98
CA ASP A 49 -5.98 3.20 27.27
C ASP A 49 -6.38 1.81 27.79
N TYR A 50 -5.78 0.75 27.23
CA TYR A 50 -5.96 -0.63 27.73
C TYR A 50 -5.44 -0.79 29.15
N LEU A 51 -4.23 -0.31 29.47
CA LEU A 51 -3.67 -0.38 30.83
C LEU A 51 -4.55 0.38 31.83
N GLU A 52 -5.14 1.50 31.42
CA GLU A 52 -6.03 2.27 32.28
C GLU A 52 -7.37 1.56 32.50
N SER A 53 -8.01 1.07 31.44
CA SER A 53 -9.35 0.46 31.53
C SER A 53 -9.34 -0.96 32.11
N GLU A 54 -8.43 -1.81 31.65
CA GLU A 54 -8.44 -3.25 31.97
C GLU A 54 -7.49 -3.60 33.12
N LYS A 55 -6.38 -2.85 33.28
CA LYS A 55 -5.38 -3.10 34.35
C LYS A 55 -5.45 -2.11 35.49
N HIS A 56 -6.32 -1.09 35.39
CA HIS A 56 -6.51 -0.05 36.41
C HIS A 56 -5.24 0.75 36.73
N VAL A 57 -4.31 0.85 35.75
CA VAL A 57 -3.09 1.65 35.87
C VAL A 57 -3.43 3.11 35.61
N ARG A 58 -3.30 3.98 36.61
CA ARG A 58 -3.60 5.41 36.42
C ARG A 58 -2.50 6.11 35.64
N ARG A 59 -2.88 7.00 34.74
CA ARG A 59 -1.94 7.74 33.86
C ARG A 59 -0.88 8.51 34.66
N GLU A 60 -1.25 9.07 35.83
CA GLU A 60 -0.33 9.84 36.68
C GLU A 60 0.80 8.99 37.28
N THR A 61 0.62 7.67 37.35
CA THR A 61 1.60 6.74 37.90
C THR A 61 2.14 5.76 36.88
N MET A 62 1.68 5.84 35.63
CA MET A 62 2.13 4.97 34.56
C MET A 62 3.62 5.12 34.29
N ALA A 63 4.31 4.00 34.11
CA ALA A 63 5.75 3.95 33.91
C ALA A 63 6.12 2.83 32.92
N PHE A 64 7.38 2.74 32.51
CA PHE A 64 7.82 1.69 31.57
C PHE A 64 7.68 0.27 32.12
N GLU A 65 7.69 0.10 33.44
CA GLU A 65 7.44 -1.18 34.11
C GLU A 65 6.04 -1.74 33.81
N ASP A 66 5.07 -0.87 33.48
CA ASP A 66 3.72 -1.28 33.06
C ASP A 66 3.70 -1.86 31.65
N PHE A 67 4.76 -1.62 30.87
CA PHE A 67 4.98 -2.21 29.54
C PHE A 67 5.65 -3.59 29.62
N SER A 68 5.31 -4.35 30.65
CA SER A 68 5.83 -5.68 30.87
C SER A 68 5.35 -6.67 29.81
N ARG A 69 6.11 -7.76 29.64
CA ARG A 69 5.73 -8.89 28.78
C ARG A 69 4.29 -9.37 29.05
N ALA A 70 3.93 -9.50 30.32
CA ALA A 70 2.60 -9.97 30.71
C ALA A 70 1.50 -9.02 30.20
N ASN A 71 1.62 -7.73 30.45
CA ASN A 71 0.64 -6.74 30.01
C ASN A 71 0.55 -6.63 28.48
N ILE A 72 1.69 -6.76 27.76
CA ILE A 72 1.70 -6.75 26.29
C ILE A 72 1.06 -8.03 25.73
N THR A 73 1.27 -9.19 26.35
CA THR A 73 0.63 -10.44 25.95
C THR A 73 -0.88 -10.38 26.16
N ASP A 74 -1.32 -9.90 27.32
CA ASP A 74 -2.74 -9.74 27.64
C ASP A 74 -3.41 -8.71 26.71
N PHE A 75 -2.70 -7.64 26.34
CA PHE A 75 -3.18 -6.67 25.35
C PHE A 75 -3.35 -7.30 23.97
N LEU A 76 -2.42 -8.14 23.55
CA LEU A 76 -2.51 -8.86 22.28
C LEU A 76 -3.75 -9.77 22.26
N ASP A 77 -3.97 -10.52 23.34
CA ASP A 77 -5.15 -11.37 23.52
C ASP A 77 -6.45 -10.56 23.51
N TRP A 78 -6.48 -9.46 24.26
CA TRP A 78 -7.63 -8.55 24.31
C TRP A 78 -7.96 -7.93 22.93
N MET A 79 -6.92 -7.53 22.16
CA MET A 79 -7.13 -7.02 20.80
C MET A 79 -7.76 -8.05 19.88
N LEU A 80 -7.32 -9.31 19.98
CA LEU A 80 -7.80 -10.40 19.12
C LEU A 80 -9.19 -10.87 19.53
N ASN A 81 -9.40 -11.15 20.82
CA ASN A 81 -10.56 -11.90 21.29
C ASN A 81 -11.69 -11.00 21.82
N VAL A 82 -11.38 -9.80 22.30
CA VAL A 82 -12.39 -8.86 22.82
C VAL A 82 -12.71 -7.77 21.79
N LYS A 83 -11.69 -7.17 21.15
CA LYS A 83 -11.90 -6.13 20.15
C LYS A 83 -12.04 -6.66 18.73
N ASN A 84 -11.76 -7.93 18.50
CA ASN A 84 -11.80 -8.57 17.17
C ASN A 84 -11.00 -7.80 16.10
N TYR A 85 -9.82 -7.29 16.47
CA TYR A 85 -8.94 -6.62 15.52
C TYR A 85 -8.27 -7.64 14.59
N ALA A 86 -8.06 -7.25 13.33
CA ALA A 86 -7.30 -8.06 12.39
C ALA A 86 -5.84 -8.25 12.88
N GLU A 87 -5.27 -9.43 12.64
CA GLU A 87 -3.91 -9.81 13.05
C GLU A 87 -2.85 -8.78 12.61
N LYS A 88 -2.99 -8.22 11.40
CA LYS A 88 -2.10 -7.16 10.90
C LYS A 88 -2.14 -5.90 11.76
N THR A 89 -3.33 -5.53 12.27
CA THR A 89 -3.50 -4.38 13.15
C THR A 89 -2.87 -4.65 14.51
N CYS A 90 -3.07 -5.85 15.06
CA CYS A 90 -2.44 -6.27 16.30
C CYS A 90 -0.91 -6.23 16.20
N ASN A 91 -0.35 -6.81 15.13
CA ASN A 91 1.09 -6.83 14.88
C ASN A 91 1.68 -5.41 14.73
N LEU A 92 0.98 -4.50 14.04
CA LEU A 92 1.40 -3.10 13.94
C LEU A 92 1.48 -2.43 15.31
N ARG A 93 0.50 -2.65 16.19
CA ARG A 93 0.47 -2.08 17.54
C ARG A 93 1.59 -2.62 18.41
N ILE A 94 1.85 -3.93 18.37
CA ILE A 94 2.97 -4.55 19.08
C ILE A 94 4.31 -3.97 18.56
N THR A 95 4.47 -3.82 17.24
CA THR A 95 5.67 -3.22 16.65
C THR A 95 5.88 -1.77 17.13
N ALA A 96 4.82 -0.99 17.27
CA ALA A 96 4.92 0.39 17.75
C ALA A 96 5.34 0.44 19.24
N ILE A 97 4.82 -0.47 20.07
CA ILE A 97 5.22 -0.61 21.48
C ILE A 97 6.70 -0.99 21.57
N HIS A 98 7.14 -2.02 20.83
CA HIS A 98 8.56 -2.42 20.81
C HIS A 98 9.48 -1.27 20.38
N SER A 99 9.07 -0.50 19.37
CA SER A 99 9.87 0.64 18.88
C SER A 99 9.98 1.78 19.92
N LEU A 100 8.93 2.00 20.72
CA LEU A 100 8.99 2.95 21.83
C LEU A 100 9.95 2.45 22.91
N LEU A 101 9.84 1.16 23.31
CA LEU A 101 10.70 0.56 24.32
C LEU A 101 12.17 0.50 23.87
N GLU A 102 12.43 0.19 22.59
CA GLU A 102 13.75 0.26 21.98
C GLU A 102 14.37 1.65 22.14
N PHE A 103 13.60 2.68 21.76
CA PHE A 103 14.05 4.07 21.91
C PHE A 103 14.32 4.42 23.39
N ALA A 104 13.42 4.07 24.29
CA ALA A 104 13.58 4.34 25.70
C ALA A 104 14.81 3.62 26.31
N ALA A 105 15.03 2.35 25.93
CA ALA A 105 16.19 1.57 26.35
C ALA A 105 17.52 2.15 25.85
N HIS A 106 17.54 2.81 24.69
CA HIS A 106 18.73 3.54 24.22
C HIS A 106 18.98 4.84 25.01
N GLU A 107 17.94 5.48 25.53
CA GLU A 107 18.09 6.71 26.34
C GLU A 107 18.46 6.39 27.80
N ASP A 108 18.03 5.26 28.34
CA ASP A 108 18.32 4.78 29.70
C ASP A 108 18.53 3.26 29.70
N SER A 109 19.71 2.83 29.29
CA SER A 109 20.03 1.40 29.14
C SER A 109 20.10 0.64 30.48
N GLU A 110 20.51 1.30 31.55
CA GLU A 110 20.65 0.67 32.86
C GLU A 110 19.31 0.20 33.42
N ASN A 111 18.26 1.00 33.23
CA ASN A 111 16.95 0.75 33.86
C ASN A 111 15.95 0.11 32.88
N LEU A 112 16.04 0.40 31.56
CA LEU A 112 14.97 0.05 30.61
C LEU A 112 15.32 -1.06 29.61
N MET A 113 16.61 -1.44 29.52
CA MET A 113 17.02 -2.49 28.58
C MET A 113 16.38 -3.84 28.90
N SER A 114 16.28 -4.19 30.17
CA SER A 114 15.63 -5.47 30.59
C SER A 114 14.15 -5.51 30.21
N ILE A 115 13.44 -4.38 30.37
CA ILE A 115 12.02 -4.24 30.01
C ILE A 115 11.85 -4.40 28.49
N TYR A 116 12.69 -3.74 27.70
CA TYR A 116 12.69 -3.86 26.24
C TYR A 116 12.93 -5.29 25.78
N LEU A 117 13.97 -5.96 26.29
CA LEU A 117 14.31 -7.33 25.90
C LEU A 117 13.19 -8.32 26.28
N ASP A 118 12.60 -8.18 27.46
CA ASP A 118 11.46 -9.01 27.89
C ASP A 118 10.24 -8.78 27.00
N ALA A 119 9.88 -7.53 26.71
CA ALA A 119 8.81 -7.17 25.79
C ALA A 119 8.99 -7.76 24.38
N CYS A 120 10.21 -7.77 23.85
CA CYS A 120 10.54 -8.31 22.53
C CYS A 120 10.33 -9.83 22.41
N THR A 121 10.18 -10.54 23.53
CA THR A 121 9.79 -11.97 23.53
C THR A 121 8.35 -12.17 23.06
N VAL A 122 7.48 -11.16 23.18
CA VAL A 122 6.11 -11.19 22.67
C VAL A 122 6.15 -11.03 21.15
N LYS A 123 5.92 -12.13 20.45
CA LYS A 123 5.89 -12.12 18.98
C LYS A 123 4.50 -11.76 18.47
N GLY A 124 4.45 -11.14 17.30
CA GLY A 124 3.20 -10.96 16.58
C GLY A 124 2.55 -12.30 16.21
N VAL A 125 1.26 -12.27 15.96
CA VAL A 125 0.50 -13.44 15.51
C VAL A 125 0.71 -13.71 14.04
N LYS A 126 0.59 -14.98 13.64
CA LYS A 126 0.65 -15.38 12.24
C LYS A 126 -0.55 -14.76 11.50
N VAL A 127 -0.26 -14.04 10.43
CA VAL A 127 -1.30 -13.43 9.59
C VAL A 127 -1.77 -14.45 8.56
N SER A 128 -3.08 -14.67 8.48
CA SER A 128 -3.67 -15.46 7.40
C SER A 128 -3.50 -14.74 6.07
N GLN A 129 -3.04 -15.49 5.05
CA GLN A 129 -2.92 -14.97 3.69
C GLN A 129 -4.24 -15.22 2.98
N ASN A 130 -5.04 -14.18 2.83
CA ASN A 130 -6.25 -14.25 2.01
C ASN A 130 -5.89 -14.05 0.53
N PRO A 131 -6.64 -14.68 -0.39
CA PRO A 131 -6.51 -14.41 -1.82
C PRO A 131 -6.60 -12.92 -2.10
N ILE A 132 -5.85 -12.47 -3.09
CA ILE A 132 -5.83 -11.06 -3.46
C ILE A 132 -7.12 -10.74 -4.19
N GLU A 133 -7.91 -9.83 -3.63
CA GLU A 133 -9.10 -9.30 -4.29
C GLU A 133 -8.69 -8.27 -5.35
N TYR A 134 -9.15 -8.47 -6.58
CA TYR A 134 -9.00 -7.56 -7.72
C TYR A 134 -10.24 -7.67 -8.61
N PHE A 135 -10.46 -6.68 -9.48
CA PHE A 135 -11.57 -6.71 -10.43
C PHE A 135 -11.28 -7.67 -11.58
N ASP A 136 -12.28 -8.40 -12.04
CA ASP A 136 -12.21 -9.06 -13.33
C ASP A 136 -12.33 -8.05 -14.49
N GLU A 137 -12.15 -8.54 -15.73
CA GLU A 137 -12.17 -7.68 -16.92
C GLU A 137 -13.51 -6.97 -17.09
N SER A 138 -14.62 -7.64 -16.82
CA SER A 138 -15.97 -7.09 -16.97
C SER A 138 -16.26 -6.02 -15.92
N GLN A 139 -15.85 -6.26 -14.68
CA GLN A 139 -15.97 -5.34 -13.56
C GLN A 139 -15.13 -4.08 -13.79
N MET A 140 -13.87 -4.25 -14.24
CA MET A 140 -12.98 -3.12 -14.53
C MET A 140 -13.49 -2.26 -15.69
N LYS A 141 -14.00 -2.89 -16.77
CA LYS A 141 -14.64 -2.18 -17.90
C LYS A 141 -15.86 -1.39 -17.44
N ALA A 142 -16.74 -2.00 -16.63
CA ALA A 142 -17.92 -1.34 -16.09
C ALA A 142 -17.53 -0.13 -15.22
N LEU A 143 -16.54 -0.29 -14.34
CA LEU A 143 -16.06 0.79 -13.47
C LEU A 143 -15.47 1.98 -14.25
N LEU A 144 -14.70 1.72 -15.31
CA LEU A 144 -14.14 2.76 -16.18
C LEU A 144 -15.21 3.50 -17.00
N ALA A 145 -16.33 2.85 -17.29
CA ALA A 145 -17.47 3.40 -18.02
C ALA A 145 -18.51 4.10 -17.12
N ALA A 146 -18.50 3.86 -15.82
CA ALA A 146 -19.50 4.36 -14.89
C ALA A 146 -19.58 5.91 -14.78
N PRO A 147 -18.49 6.68 -14.87
CA PRO A 147 -18.57 8.13 -14.81
C PRO A 147 -19.32 8.71 -16.01
N ASN A 148 -20.31 9.58 -15.78
CA ASN A 148 -21.09 10.21 -16.85
C ASN A 148 -20.23 11.21 -17.66
N PRO A 149 -19.92 10.96 -18.94
CA PRO A 149 -19.07 11.83 -19.75
C PRO A 149 -19.76 13.15 -20.13
N GLY A 150 -21.07 13.27 -19.97
CA GLY A 150 -21.83 14.51 -20.19
C GLY A 150 -21.56 15.59 -19.15
N THR A 151 -21.04 15.25 -17.99
CA THR A 151 -20.74 16.20 -16.91
C THR A 151 -19.25 16.49 -16.81
N ARG A 152 -18.88 17.71 -16.38
CA ARG A 152 -17.49 18.08 -16.14
C ARG A 152 -16.85 17.13 -15.07
N ILE A 153 -17.53 16.91 -13.96
CA ILE A 153 -17.06 16.01 -12.90
C ILE A 153 -16.88 14.58 -13.42
N GLY A 154 -17.84 14.07 -14.20
CA GLY A 154 -17.76 12.71 -14.76
C GLY A 154 -16.57 12.54 -15.72
N ARG A 155 -16.32 13.51 -16.61
CA ARG A 155 -15.12 13.48 -17.50
C ARG A 155 -13.81 13.47 -16.70
N ARG A 156 -13.69 14.31 -15.65
CA ARG A 156 -12.54 14.30 -14.75
C ARG A 156 -12.36 12.94 -14.08
N ASN A 157 -13.44 12.41 -13.52
CA ASN A 157 -13.40 11.13 -12.80
C ASN A 157 -13.05 9.98 -13.74
N GLN A 158 -13.60 9.96 -14.96
CA GLN A 158 -13.27 8.96 -15.96
C GLN A 158 -11.78 9.02 -16.36
N MET A 159 -11.25 10.22 -16.61
CA MET A 159 -9.82 10.37 -16.92
C MET A 159 -8.93 9.91 -15.77
N MET A 160 -9.32 10.22 -14.54
CA MET A 160 -8.59 9.79 -13.34
C MET A 160 -8.60 8.25 -13.21
N LEU A 161 -9.72 7.59 -13.40
CA LEU A 161 -9.82 6.12 -13.35
C LEU A 161 -8.99 5.47 -14.47
N ILE A 162 -9.03 6.01 -15.69
CA ILE A 162 -8.21 5.54 -16.82
C ILE A 162 -6.72 5.64 -16.48
N LEU A 163 -6.27 6.80 -16.01
CA LEU A 163 -4.86 7.01 -15.68
C LEU A 163 -4.44 6.16 -14.49
N TYR A 164 -5.29 6.02 -13.50
CA TYR A 164 -5.04 5.18 -12.33
C TYR A 164 -4.86 3.70 -12.70
N TYR A 165 -5.73 3.18 -13.57
CA TYR A 165 -5.60 1.82 -14.08
C TYR A 165 -4.36 1.66 -14.95
N ASP A 166 -4.13 2.54 -15.94
CA ASP A 166 -3.03 2.41 -16.88
C ASP A 166 -1.66 2.43 -16.20
N THR A 167 -1.48 3.34 -15.25
CA THR A 167 -0.20 3.54 -14.55
C THR A 167 0.02 2.63 -13.35
N ALA A 168 -1.03 2.05 -12.80
CA ALA A 168 -1.01 1.35 -11.51
C ALA A 168 -0.32 2.15 -10.39
N ALA A 169 -0.34 3.50 -10.45
CA ALA A 169 0.24 4.38 -9.44
C ALA A 169 -0.41 4.14 -8.06
N ARG A 170 0.18 4.60 -6.96
CA ARG A 170 -0.57 4.72 -5.70
C ARG A 170 -1.54 5.88 -5.81
N ILE A 171 -2.72 5.76 -5.20
CA ILE A 171 -3.72 6.85 -5.30
C ILE A 171 -3.16 8.19 -4.78
N ALA A 172 -2.37 8.20 -3.72
CA ALA A 172 -1.72 9.42 -3.23
C ALA A 172 -0.77 10.03 -4.27
N GLU A 173 0.03 9.20 -4.95
CA GLU A 173 0.94 9.65 -6.02
C GLU A 173 0.17 10.29 -7.19
N LEU A 174 -0.99 9.72 -7.53
CA LEU A 174 -1.85 10.25 -8.59
C LEU A 174 -2.50 11.59 -8.21
N LEU A 175 -2.90 11.74 -6.94
CA LEU A 175 -3.56 12.95 -6.44
C LEU A 175 -2.59 14.10 -6.19
N GLU A 176 -1.33 13.80 -5.91
CA GLU A 176 -0.24 14.78 -5.75
C GLU A 176 0.39 15.19 -7.09
N MET A 177 -0.04 14.58 -8.21
CA MET A 177 0.52 14.84 -9.52
C MET A 177 0.10 16.20 -10.08
N ASN A 178 1.08 16.92 -10.65
CA ASN A 178 0.88 18.17 -11.38
C ASN A 178 0.96 17.94 -12.89
N VAL A 179 0.43 18.87 -13.66
CA VAL A 179 0.44 18.82 -15.15
C VAL A 179 1.86 18.70 -15.71
N GLY A 180 2.84 19.39 -15.13
CA GLY A 180 4.24 19.37 -15.57
C GLY A 180 4.94 18.02 -15.46
N GLN A 181 4.34 17.03 -14.77
CA GLN A 181 4.87 15.68 -14.70
C GLN A 181 4.47 14.78 -15.87
N LEU A 182 3.67 15.31 -16.81
CA LEU A 182 3.22 14.62 -18.03
C LEU A 182 4.13 14.97 -19.21
N HIS A 183 4.75 13.98 -19.83
CA HIS A 183 5.62 14.13 -21.00
C HIS A 183 4.96 13.50 -22.21
N LEU A 184 3.87 14.14 -22.70
CA LEU A 184 2.97 13.58 -23.72
C LEU A 184 3.47 13.71 -25.15
N ASP A 185 4.47 14.56 -25.39
CA ASP A 185 5.05 14.83 -26.72
C ASP A 185 6.44 14.19 -26.89
N ALA A 186 6.89 13.39 -25.90
CA ALA A 186 8.10 12.60 -26.02
C ALA A 186 7.91 11.48 -27.04
N GLU A 187 9.00 10.98 -27.65
CA GLU A 187 8.98 9.84 -28.58
C GLU A 187 8.27 8.62 -27.97
N THR A 188 8.55 8.32 -26.70
CA THR A 188 7.76 7.41 -25.89
C THR A 188 7.07 8.22 -24.81
N PRO A 189 5.76 8.52 -24.93
CA PRO A 189 5.05 9.31 -23.93
C PRO A 189 5.07 8.64 -22.56
N TYR A 190 5.34 9.43 -21.52
CA TYR A 190 5.42 8.93 -20.15
C TYR A 190 4.97 10.00 -19.14
N LEU A 191 4.79 9.57 -17.92
CA LEU A 191 4.65 10.45 -16.77
C LEU A 191 5.71 10.14 -15.71
N THR A 192 6.10 11.15 -14.94
CA THR A 192 7.05 11.05 -13.85
C THR A 192 6.32 11.04 -12.51
N ILE A 193 6.53 10.00 -11.71
CA ILE A 193 5.95 9.89 -10.35
C ILE A 193 7.05 10.07 -9.32
N LEU A 194 6.77 10.89 -8.30
CA LEU A 194 7.56 10.97 -7.08
C LEU A 194 7.03 9.93 -6.09
N GLY A 195 7.77 8.84 -5.93
CA GLY A 195 7.40 7.75 -5.03
C GLY A 195 7.92 7.93 -3.59
N LYS A 196 7.68 6.92 -2.77
CA LYS A 196 8.18 6.86 -1.38
C LYS A 196 9.69 7.02 -1.35
N GLY A 197 10.19 7.78 -0.38
CA GLY A 197 11.64 8.05 -0.25
C GLY A 197 12.18 9.05 -1.29
N ARG A 198 11.32 9.85 -1.92
CA ARG A 198 11.67 10.85 -2.95
C ARG A 198 12.37 10.27 -4.18
N LYS A 199 12.07 9.02 -4.52
CA LYS A 199 12.57 8.37 -5.73
C LYS A 199 11.62 8.64 -6.90
N TYR A 200 12.15 9.17 -8.00
CA TYR A 200 11.40 9.35 -9.24
C TYR A 200 11.35 8.05 -10.03
N ARG A 201 10.21 7.79 -10.65
CA ARG A 201 10.07 6.76 -11.68
C ARG A 201 9.24 7.26 -12.85
N ASN A 202 9.64 6.87 -14.05
CA ASN A 202 8.90 7.15 -15.26
C ASN A 202 8.02 5.95 -15.62
N ILE A 203 6.76 6.22 -15.92
CA ILE A 203 5.80 5.21 -16.34
C ILE A 203 5.37 5.53 -17.77
N PRO A 204 5.64 4.66 -18.76
CA PRO A 204 5.19 4.85 -20.11
C PRO A 204 3.66 4.81 -20.17
N LEU A 205 3.08 5.62 -21.06
CA LEU A 205 1.64 5.74 -21.26
C LEU A 205 1.22 5.09 -22.57
N MET A 206 0.08 4.41 -22.55
CA MET A 206 -0.52 3.87 -23.77
C MET A 206 -1.05 5.00 -24.65
N ASP A 207 -0.96 4.87 -25.98
CA ASP A 207 -1.43 5.87 -26.96
C ASP A 207 -2.87 6.32 -26.73
N LYS A 208 -3.73 5.37 -26.33
CA LYS A 208 -5.12 5.67 -26.00
C LYS A 208 -5.23 6.60 -24.79
N THR A 209 -4.44 6.37 -23.76
CA THR A 209 -4.39 7.18 -22.55
C THR A 209 -3.84 8.58 -22.85
N VAL A 210 -2.81 8.66 -23.69
CA VAL A 210 -2.23 9.94 -24.17
C VAL A 210 -3.29 10.79 -24.88
N ARG A 211 -4.09 10.20 -25.78
CA ARG A 211 -5.18 10.91 -26.46
C ARG A 211 -6.23 11.45 -25.49
N HIS A 212 -6.61 10.65 -24.49
CA HIS A 212 -7.54 11.09 -23.43
C HIS A 212 -6.94 12.20 -22.57
N LEU A 213 -5.68 12.10 -22.19
CA LEU A 213 -4.98 13.13 -21.40
C LEU A 213 -4.86 14.46 -22.16
N LYS A 214 -4.46 14.44 -23.44
CA LYS A 214 -4.38 15.66 -24.26
C LYS A 214 -5.71 16.39 -24.34
N ARG A 215 -6.82 15.64 -24.49
CA ARG A 215 -8.18 16.23 -24.43
C ARG A 215 -8.49 16.79 -23.06
N TYR A 216 -8.19 16.03 -22.00
CA TYR A 216 -8.43 16.44 -20.63
C TYR A 216 -7.67 17.74 -20.28
N ILE A 217 -6.38 17.82 -20.60
CA ILE A 217 -5.57 19.03 -20.37
C ILE A 217 -6.17 20.23 -21.10
N LYS A 218 -6.56 20.07 -22.35
CA LYS A 218 -7.22 21.13 -23.13
C LYS A 218 -8.51 21.61 -22.45
N ASP A 219 -9.30 20.73 -21.85
CA ASP A 219 -10.60 21.04 -21.25
C ASP A 219 -10.51 21.58 -19.80
N TYR A 220 -9.42 21.27 -19.08
CA TYR A 220 -9.31 21.54 -17.65
C TYR A 220 -8.16 22.47 -17.26
N HIS A 221 -7.11 22.57 -18.09
CA HIS A 221 -5.87 23.31 -17.82
C HIS A 221 -5.57 24.31 -18.95
N HIS A 222 -6.52 25.23 -19.19
CA HIS A 222 -6.42 26.25 -20.25
C HIS A 222 -5.27 27.23 -20.05
N ASP A 223 -4.85 27.43 -18.81
CA ASP A 223 -3.78 28.35 -18.42
C ASP A 223 -2.37 27.81 -18.72
N GLY A 224 -2.27 26.50 -19.05
CA GLY A 224 -0.99 25.85 -19.32
C GLY A 224 -0.03 25.81 -18.11
N ASN A 225 -0.51 26.11 -16.90
CA ASN A 225 0.35 26.13 -15.72
C ASN A 225 0.80 24.69 -15.34
N PRO A 226 2.14 24.39 -15.42
CA PRO A 226 2.67 23.07 -15.12
C PRO A 226 2.53 22.68 -13.64
N ASP A 227 2.42 23.64 -12.72
CA ASP A 227 2.31 23.41 -11.29
C ASP A 227 0.87 23.15 -10.84
N SER A 228 -0.11 23.29 -11.75
CA SER A 228 -1.51 23.00 -11.44
C SER A 228 -1.71 21.52 -11.13
N PRO A 229 -2.44 21.18 -10.04
CA PRO A 229 -2.80 19.79 -9.75
C PRO A 229 -3.52 19.16 -10.93
N LEU A 230 -3.09 17.98 -11.38
CA LEU A 230 -3.69 17.30 -12.53
C LEU A 230 -5.18 17.02 -12.31
N PHE A 231 -5.55 16.54 -11.13
CA PHE A 231 -6.94 16.29 -10.74
C PHE A 231 -7.34 17.18 -9.56
N TYR A 232 -8.31 18.03 -9.77
CA TYR A 232 -8.76 19.00 -8.76
C TYR A 232 -10.28 19.07 -8.64
N ALA A 233 -10.75 19.56 -7.50
CA ALA A 233 -12.08 20.10 -7.30
C ALA A 233 -12.03 21.62 -7.30
N ARG A 234 -13.12 22.25 -7.68
CA ARG A 234 -13.27 23.70 -7.60
C ARG A 234 -14.41 24.03 -6.65
N THR A 235 -14.12 24.79 -5.61
CA THR A 235 -15.09 25.22 -4.59
C THR A 235 -14.98 26.73 -4.45
N TYR A 236 -16.08 27.44 -4.61
CA TYR A 236 -16.12 28.93 -4.58
C TYR A 236 -15.08 29.60 -5.50
N GLY A 237 -14.79 28.97 -6.66
CA GLY A 237 -13.80 29.48 -7.62
C GLY A 237 -12.36 29.03 -7.39
N GLU A 238 -12.02 28.56 -6.20
CA GLU A 238 -10.67 28.07 -5.85
C GLU A 238 -10.45 26.62 -6.24
N ILE A 239 -9.21 26.30 -6.63
CA ILE A 239 -8.77 24.96 -7.02
C ILE A 239 -8.22 24.26 -5.79
N HIS A 240 -8.72 23.06 -5.50
CA HIS A 240 -8.26 22.22 -4.42
C HIS A 240 -7.91 20.82 -4.95
N PRO A 241 -6.76 20.24 -4.58
CA PRO A 241 -6.46 18.83 -4.85
C PRO A 241 -7.57 17.93 -4.31
N LEU A 242 -7.82 16.82 -5.01
CA LEU A 242 -8.77 15.81 -4.50
C LEU A 242 -8.17 15.09 -3.30
N SER A 243 -8.98 14.85 -2.27
CA SER A 243 -8.56 14.03 -1.13
C SER A 243 -8.70 12.53 -1.44
N HIS A 244 -7.89 11.71 -0.77
CA HIS A 244 -8.01 10.25 -0.83
C HIS A 244 -9.43 9.78 -0.50
N ASP A 245 -10.03 10.32 0.56
CA ASP A 245 -11.38 9.95 1.00
C ASP A 245 -12.46 10.28 -0.04
N THR A 246 -12.29 11.40 -0.76
CA THR A 246 -13.18 11.78 -1.85
C THR A 246 -13.14 10.75 -2.98
N VAL A 247 -11.94 10.30 -3.35
CA VAL A 247 -11.77 9.31 -4.42
C VAL A 247 -12.23 7.93 -3.97
N GLU A 248 -11.97 7.56 -2.73
CA GLU A 248 -12.44 6.28 -2.16
C GLU A 248 -13.98 6.20 -2.18
N LYS A 249 -14.66 7.26 -1.73
CA LYS A 249 -16.13 7.37 -1.78
C LYS A 249 -16.65 7.33 -3.21
N MET A 250 -15.98 8.02 -4.12
CA MET A 250 -16.33 8.06 -5.54
C MET A 250 -16.25 6.67 -6.18
N ILE A 251 -15.17 5.92 -5.96
CA ILE A 251 -14.99 4.57 -6.50
C ILE A 251 -16.07 3.62 -5.95
N LYS A 252 -16.35 3.68 -4.65
CA LYS A 252 -17.45 2.91 -4.04
C LYS A 252 -18.79 3.23 -4.66
N SER A 253 -19.10 4.50 -4.85
CA SER A 253 -20.35 4.93 -5.49
C SER A 253 -20.49 4.41 -6.93
N TYR A 254 -19.40 4.41 -7.70
CA TYR A 254 -19.42 3.83 -9.05
C TYR A 254 -19.55 2.31 -9.04
N ALA A 255 -18.89 1.62 -8.10
CA ALA A 255 -19.07 0.18 -7.93
C ALA A 255 -20.51 -0.19 -7.57
N ASP A 256 -21.14 0.55 -6.65
CA ASP A 256 -22.55 0.38 -6.29
C ASP A 256 -23.47 0.62 -7.50
N GLN A 257 -23.16 1.63 -8.32
CA GLN A 257 -23.90 1.88 -9.57
C GLN A 257 -23.75 0.73 -10.55
N CYS A 258 -22.55 0.18 -10.74
CA CYS A 258 -22.29 -0.98 -11.59
C CYS A 258 -23.07 -2.21 -11.09
N SER A 259 -23.11 -2.44 -9.78
CA SER A 259 -23.89 -3.54 -9.19
C SER A 259 -25.39 -3.40 -9.49
N LYS A 260 -25.93 -2.20 -9.41
CA LYS A 260 -27.33 -1.90 -9.74
C LYS A 260 -27.64 -2.08 -11.23
N THR A 261 -26.66 -1.95 -12.11
CA THR A 261 -26.81 -2.12 -13.56
C THR A 261 -26.46 -3.52 -14.05
N GLY A 262 -26.27 -4.48 -13.15
CA GLY A 262 -26.14 -5.90 -13.48
C GLY A 262 -24.69 -6.44 -13.48
N THR A 263 -23.69 -5.63 -13.17
CA THR A 263 -22.30 -6.11 -13.00
C THR A 263 -22.04 -6.41 -11.53
N SER A 264 -21.90 -7.68 -11.15
CA SER A 264 -21.57 -8.05 -9.76
C SER A 264 -20.19 -7.50 -9.38
N MET A 265 -20.16 -6.50 -8.48
CA MET A 265 -18.92 -5.90 -7.99
C MET A 265 -18.51 -6.50 -6.63
N PRO A 266 -17.19 -6.50 -6.28
CA PRO A 266 -16.75 -6.97 -4.98
C PRO A 266 -17.34 -6.13 -3.84
N GLU A 267 -17.78 -6.79 -2.76
CA GLU A 267 -18.43 -6.17 -1.61
C GLU A 267 -17.56 -5.07 -0.96
N LYS A 268 -16.24 -5.29 -0.86
CA LYS A 268 -15.29 -4.37 -0.23
C LYS A 268 -14.45 -3.63 -1.27
N THR A 269 -15.12 -2.96 -2.22
CA THR A 269 -14.43 -2.15 -3.23
C THR A 269 -13.64 -1.00 -2.58
N HIS A 270 -12.37 -0.83 -2.97
CA HIS A 270 -11.47 0.23 -2.50
C HIS A 270 -10.44 0.63 -3.58
N CYS A 271 -9.88 1.84 -3.46
CA CYS A 271 -8.95 2.40 -4.45
C CYS A 271 -7.83 1.43 -4.84
N HIS A 272 -7.20 0.77 -3.87
CA HIS A 272 -6.04 -0.09 -4.14
C HIS A 272 -6.36 -1.32 -5.01
N MET A 273 -7.64 -1.70 -5.15
CA MET A 273 -8.05 -2.80 -6.05
C MET A 273 -7.76 -2.49 -7.51
N ILE A 274 -7.93 -1.24 -7.98
CA ILE A 274 -7.62 -0.85 -9.36
C ILE A 274 -6.15 -1.11 -9.67
N ARG A 275 -5.25 -0.71 -8.77
CA ARG A 275 -3.82 -0.98 -8.90
C ARG A 275 -3.50 -2.48 -8.89
N LYS A 276 -4.16 -3.25 -8.02
CA LYS A 276 -4.02 -4.71 -7.97
C LYS A 276 -4.50 -5.36 -9.27
N THR A 277 -5.63 -4.91 -9.81
CA THR A 277 -6.18 -5.37 -11.09
C THR A 277 -5.16 -5.17 -12.21
N ARG A 278 -4.64 -3.94 -12.35
CA ARG A 278 -3.63 -3.65 -13.40
C ARG A 278 -2.39 -4.51 -13.26
N ALA A 279 -1.90 -4.70 -12.05
CA ALA A 279 -0.74 -5.54 -11.79
C ALA A 279 -1.00 -7.02 -12.18
N MET A 280 -2.18 -7.54 -11.87
CA MET A 280 -2.59 -8.90 -12.27
C MET A 280 -2.77 -9.02 -13.79
N ASP A 281 -3.35 -8.00 -14.44
CA ASP A 281 -3.52 -8.00 -15.89
C ASP A 281 -2.17 -7.98 -16.61
N LEU A 282 -1.21 -7.16 -16.16
CA LEU A 282 0.15 -7.14 -16.69
C LEU A 282 0.86 -8.50 -16.51
N TYR A 283 0.68 -9.12 -15.35
CA TYR A 283 1.23 -10.44 -15.07
C TYR A 283 0.61 -11.52 -15.97
N LYS A 284 -0.71 -11.57 -16.07
CA LYS A 284 -1.43 -12.52 -16.95
C LYS A 284 -1.04 -12.35 -18.43
N ASN A 285 -0.74 -11.12 -18.84
CA ASN A 285 -0.28 -10.81 -20.20
C ASN A 285 1.24 -11.01 -20.39
N GLY A 286 1.93 -11.66 -19.46
CA GLY A 286 3.31 -12.11 -19.59
C GLY A 286 4.38 -11.05 -19.29
N MET A 287 4.03 -9.91 -18.69
CA MET A 287 5.04 -8.92 -18.28
C MET A 287 5.93 -9.53 -17.17
N PRO A 288 7.28 -9.47 -17.31
CA PRO A 288 8.20 -9.96 -16.29
C PRO A 288 7.96 -9.29 -14.92
N LEU A 289 8.01 -10.08 -13.83
CA LEU A 289 7.78 -9.58 -12.46
C LEU A 289 8.69 -8.41 -12.08
N ALA A 290 9.93 -8.40 -12.55
CA ALA A 290 10.87 -7.30 -12.31
C ALA A 290 10.38 -5.98 -12.90
N HIS A 291 9.78 -5.99 -14.11
CA HIS A 291 9.20 -4.80 -14.74
C HIS A 291 7.93 -4.36 -14.03
N ILE A 292 7.09 -5.30 -13.58
CA ILE A 292 5.89 -4.98 -12.79
C ILE A 292 6.31 -4.34 -11.45
N GLN A 293 7.33 -4.88 -10.79
CA GLN A 293 7.88 -4.31 -9.55
C GLN A 293 8.38 -2.88 -9.76
N GLN A 294 9.13 -2.62 -10.84
CA GLN A 294 9.63 -1.31 -11.20
C GLN A 294 8.48 -0.33 -11.46
N LEU A 295 7.48 -0.74 -12.24
CA LEU A 295 6.29 0.06 -12.55
C LEU A 295 5.52 0.41 -11.27
N LEU A 296 5.32 -0.56 -10.39
CA LEU A 296 4.64 -0.36 -9.11
C LEU A 296 5.48 0.45 -8.10
N GLY A 297 6.79 0.54 -8.25
CA GLY A 297 7.68 1.18 -7.27
C GLY A 297 7.67 0.44 -5.93
N HIS A 298 7.80 -0.90 -5.96
CA HIS A 298 7.99 -1.72 -4.77
C HIS A 298 9.48 -1.84 -4.46
N GLU A 299 9.88 -1.43 -3.25
CA GLU A 299 11.29 -1.53 -2.82
C GLU A 299 11.71 -2.98 -2.51
N ASN A 300 10.77 -3.81 -2.00
CA ASN A 300 11.03 -5.19 -1.63
C ASN A 300 10.34 -6.16 -2.59
N MET A 301 11.11 -7.14 -3.09
CA MET A 301 10.58 -8.24 -3.91
C MET A 301 9.52 -9.07 -3.17
N SER A 302 9.62 -9.21 -1.85
CA SER A 302 8.63 -9.94 -1.03
C SER A 302 7.23 -9.36 -1.13
N THR A 303 7.10 -8.03 -1.30
CA THR A 303 5.80 -7.39 -1.51
C THR A 303 5.19 -7.76 -2.86
N THR A 304 6.03 -7.95 -3.87
CA THR A 304 5.62 -8.33 -5.22
C THR A 304 5.42 -9.84 -5.32
N SER A 305 6.34 -10.65 -4.81
CA SER A 305 6.25 -12.13 -4.85
C SER A 305 5.06 -12.67 -4.05
N GLY A 306 4.77 -12.11 -2.88
CA GLY A 306 3.57 -12.45 -2.11
C GLY A 306 2.26 -12.14 -2.85
N PHE A 307 2.29 -11.15 -3.75
CA PHE A 307 1.16 -10.80 -4.60
C PHE A 307 0.91 -11.84 -5.72
N TYR A 308 2.00 -12.44 -6.25
CA TYR A 308 1.95 -13.39 -7.37
C TYR A 308 2.17 -14.85 -6.94
N ALA A 309 2.35 -15.12 -5.64
CA ALA A 309 2.44 -16.50 -5.12
C ALA A 309 1.18 -17.35 -5.42
N PHE A 310 0.10 -16.70 -5.84
CA PHE A 310 -1.13 -17.31 -6.34
C PHE A 310 -1.21 -17.22 -7.87
N ALA A 311 -0.11 -17.59 -8.59
CA ALA A 311 -0.18 -17.81 -10.02
C ALA A 311 -1.35 -18.77 -10.30
N THR A 312 -2.34 -18.30 -11.08
CA THR A 312 -3.46 -19.16 -11.43
C THR A 312 -2.95 -20.34 -12.26
N LEU A 313 -3.61 -21.50 -12.17
CA LEU A 313 -3.31 -22.66 -13.02
C LEU A 313 -3.21 -22.28 -14.50
N GLU A 314 -4.02 -21.30 -14.95
CA GLU A 314 -4.00 -20.76 -16.31
C GLU A 314 -2.70 -20.02 -16.65
N THR A 315 -2.14 -19.22 -15.72
CA THR A 315 -0.85 -18.55 -15.94
C THR A 315 0.32 -19.53 -15.95
N LEU A 316 0.28 -20.57 -15.12
CA LEU A 316 1.25 -21.64 -15.16
C LEU A 316 1.17 -22.43 -16.47
N ALA A 317 -0.06 -22.80 -16.90
CA ALA A 317 -0.29 -23.52 -18.15
C ALA A 317 0.17 -22.69 -19.36
N SER A 318 -0.15 -21.39 -19.41
CA SER A 318 0.28 -20.52 -20.51
C SER A 318 1.80 -20.31 -20.55
N SER A 319 2.45 -20.22 -19.40
CA SER A 319 3.92 -20.14 -19.29
C SER A 319 4.59 -21.44 -19.73
N MET A 320 4.04 -22.60 -19.35
CA MET A 320 4.52 -23.90 -19.81
C MET A 320 4.33 -24.07 -21.32
N LEU A 321 3.19 -23.62 -21.87
CA LEU A 321 2.93 -23.68 -23.31
C LEU A 321 3.85 -22.73 -24.08
N SER A 322 4.16 -21.54 -23.55
CA SER A 322 5.10 -20.61 -24.20
C SER A 322 6.54 -21.13 -24.18
N ALA A 323 6.96 -21.74 -23.06
CA ALA A 323 8.26 -22.39 -22.94
C ALA A 323 8.41 -23.57 -23.92
N ASN A 324 7.33 -24.34 -24.11
CA ASN A 324 7.34 -25.49 -25.01
C ASN A 324 7.13 -25.10 -26.50
N ARG A 325 6.67 -23.89 -26.82
CA ARG A 325 6.56 -23.42 -28.20
C ARG A 325 7.90 -23.17 -28.89
N GLU A 326 8.96 -22.92 -28.14
CA GLU A 326 10.31 -22.83 -28.70
C GLU A 326 10.85 -24.19 -29.13
N GLU A 327 10.46 -25.29 -28.48
CA GLU A 327 10.81 -26.65 -28.90
C GLU A 327 10.06 -27.10 -30.17
N SER A 328 8.91 -26.50 -30.47
CA SER A 328 8.09 -26.91 -31.65
C SER A 328 8.50 -26.22 -32.96
N LYS A 329 9.36 -25.21 -32.93
CA LYS A 329 9.88 -24.51 -34.12
C LYS A 329 11.21 -25.05 -34.63
N GLU A 330 12.00 -25.64 -33.81
CA GLU A 330 13.10 -26.51 -34.25
C GLU A 330 12.55 -27.94 -34.30
N GLY A 331 12.29 -28.43 -35.52
CA GLY A 331 11.89 -29.82 -35.73
C GLY A 331 12.84 -30.73 -34.94
N ARG A 332 12.26 -31.66 -34.17
CA ARG A 332 12.96 -32.58 -33.29
C ARG A 332 14.19 -33.15 -34.00
N LYS A 333 15.37 -32.64 -33.68
CA LYS A 333 16.66 -33.19 -34.19
C LYS A 333 16.82 -34.68 -33.90
N TRP A 334 16.06 -35.19 -32.91
CA TRP A 334 16.01 -36.59 -32.51
C TRP A 334 15.06 -37.50 -33.32
N GLY A 335 14.28 -36.91 -34.25
CA GLY A 335 13.38 -37.64 -35.16
C GLY A 335 13.98 -37.90 -36.53
N ASN A 336 15.23 -37.55 -36.76
CA ASN A 336 15.93 -37.81 -38.02
C ASN A 336 16.54 -39.23 -37.97
N GLU A 337 16.00 -40.15 -38.76
CA GLU A 337 16.44 -41.56 -38.81
C GLU A 337 17.95 -41.70 -39.04
N ASP A 338 18.60 -40.77 -39.77
CA ASP A 338 20.02 -40.76 -40.00
C ASP A 338 20.86 -40.43 -38.76
N ILE A 339 20.33 -39.62 -37.85
CA ILE A 339 20.95 -39.30 -36.56
C ILE A 339 20.79 -40.48 -35.60
N LEU A 340 19.61 -41.08 -35.57
CA LEU A 340 19.37 -42.29 -34.76
C LEU A 340 20.23 -43.48 -35.20
N LYS A 341 20.39 -43.69 -36.53
CA LYS A 341 21.31 -44.70 -37.05
C LYS A 341 22.77 -44.47 -36.63
N LYS A 342 23.25 -43.21 -36.61
CA LYS A 342 24.60 -42.88 -36.13
C LYS A 342 24.81 -43.08 -34.63
N ILE A 343 23.78 -42.99 -33.83
CA ILE A 343 23.84 -43.18 -32.38
C ILE A 343 23.82 -44.70 -32.03
N TYR A 344 23.17 -45.50 -32.84
CA TYR A 344 23.05 -46.95 -32.59
C TYR A 344 24.05 -47.81 -33.36
N THR A 345 24.99 -47.22 -34.11
CA THR A 345 26.15 -47.93 -34.67
C THR A 345 27.37 -47.67 -33.79
N LEU A 346 27.79 -48.71 -33.07
CA LEU A 346 29.10 -48.81 -32.39
C LEU A 346 30.23 -49.01 -33.40
#